data_3674fb4193204bb93b8e3067f02bc15e
#
_entry.id   3674fb4193204bb93b8e3067f02bc15e
#
_cell.length_a   1.000
_cell.length_b   1.000
_cell.length_c   1.000
_cell.angle_alpha   90.00
_cell.angle_beta   90.00
_cell.angle_gamma   90.00
#
_symmetry.space_group_name_H-M   'P 1'
#
loop_
_entity.id
_entity.type
_entity.pdbx_description
1 polymer ?
#
loop_
_entity_poly.entity_id
_entity_poly.type
_entity_poly.pdbx_seq_one_letter_code
_entity_poly.pdbx_strand_id
1 'polypeptide(L)'
;SSGFSDSGTVLIMIETFPGKHIRKMGEEIKEGETLIQKGTTATPSEIGTCATFGYGELVVSKKPKIAIFGTGDELIEPGKNLGEGQIYNSNLYVFKELVDIAGGEVVMQDVIKDDKDSLREFLSRALETCDVIISSGGVSMGRYDYVRDVFIELGVVEHFWKVAQKPGKPLFFGTGNSTLIFGLPGNPVSSYIGFMEWVWPVLETMMGKKESKKVTGILKKPFPREKVKYRFLFGDAWIENGQLVCQPSTKVGSHMLSSSLQANCILGTMQGNNPLQPGEPIEVNMLPWKFIK
;
A
#
# COMPACT_ATOMS: atom_id res chain seq x y z
N SER A 1 -46.66 5.79 22.68
CA SER A 1 -47.34 4.72 21.98
C SER A 1 -48.65 5.26 21.41
N SER A 2 -48.99 4.84 20.20
CA SER A 2 -50.27 5.16 19.53
C SER A 2 -51.09 3.87 19.42
N GLY A 3 -52.40 3.99 19.61
CA GLY A 3 -53.33 2.86 19.43
C GLY A 3 -54.40 3.25 18.40
N PHE A 4 -54.88 2.33 17.57
CA PHE A 4 -56.02 2.52 16.69
C PHE A 4 -57.33 2.18 17.46
N SER A 5 -58.35 3.01 17.32
CA SER A 5 -59.69 2.71 17.77
C SER A 5 -60.53 2.21 16.59
N ASP A 6 -61.56 1.40 16.87
CA ASP A 6 -62.50 0.88 15.84
C ASP A 6 -63.25 2.00 15.08
N SER A 7 -63.21 3.24 15.57
CA SER A 7 -63.81 4.42 14.93
C SER A 7 -62.91 5.13 13.89
N GLY A 8 -61.71 4.58 13.57
CA GLY A 8 -60.76 5.21 12.67
C GLY A 8 -59.99 6.40 13.28
N THR A 9 -60.17 6.64 14.59
CA THR A 9 -59.48 7.68 15.32
C THR A 9 -58.15 7.17 15.90
N VAL A 10 -57.05 7.91 15.73
CA VAL A 10 -55.75 7.60 16.35
C VAL A 10 -55.65 8.32 17.68
N LEU A 11 -55.49 7.56 18.75
CA LEU A 11 -55.26 8.11 20.09
C LEU A 11 -53.78 8.26 20.34
N ILE A 12 -53.31 9.49 20.56
CA ILE A 12 -51.90 9.78 20.91
C ILE A 12 -51.80 9.84 22.43
N MET A 13 -51.09 8.87 23.02
CA MET A 13 -50.94 8.70 24.47
C MET A 13 -49.75 9.49 25.07
N ILE A 14 -49.05 10.30 24.27
CA ILE A 14 -47.91 11.11 24.71
C ILE A 14 -48.15 12.56 24.30
N GLU A 15 -47.65 13.51 25.09
CA GLU A 15 -47.68 14.89 24.76
C GLU A 15 -46.91 15.15 23.45
N THR A 16 -47.51 15.87 22.52
CA THR A 16 -46.93 16.21 21.22
C THR A 16 -47.05 17.71 20.96
N PHE A 17 -46.16 18.24 20.14
CA PHE A 17 -46.13 19.61 19.73
C PHE A 17 -46.03 19.71 18.20
N PRO A 18 -46.42 20.85 17.59
CA PRO A 18 -46.30 21.03 16.15
C PRO A 18 -44.87 20.83 15.66
N GLY A 19 -44.68 19.98 14.63
CA GLY A 19 -43.39 19.68 14.05
C GLY A 19 -42.61 18.52 14.70
N LYS A 20 -43.15 17.88 15.75
CA LYS A 20 -42.53 16.69 16.34
C LYS A 20 -42.52 15.52 15.35
N HIS A 21 -41.39 14.93 15.11
CA HIS A 21 -41.15 13.84 14.13
C HIS A 21 -41.44 14.24 12.66
N ILE A 22 -41.44 15.50 12.34
CA ILE A 22 -41.55 16.00 10.97
C ILE A 22 -40.14 16.45 10.55
N ARG A 23 -39.59 15.81 9.53
CA ARG A 23 -38.34 16.25 8.91
C ARG A 23 -38.60 17.53 8.12
N LYS A 24 -37.81 18.56 8.37
CA LYS A 24 -37.89 19.82 7.62
C LYS A 24 -36.96 19.75 6.40
N MET A 25 -37.37 20.39 5.31
CA MET A 25 -36.53 20.53 4.11
C MET A 25 -35.25 21.28 4.47
N GLY A 26 -34.08 20.71 4.08
CA GLY A 26 -32.78 21.28 4.38
C GLY A 26 -32.31 21.12 5.84
N GLU A 27 -33.00 20.29 6.64
CA GLU A 27 -32.62 20.01 8.04
C GLU A 27 -31.28 19.29 8.15
N GLU A 28 -31.01 18.37 7.23
CA GLU A 28 -29.77 17.57 7.24
C GLU A 28 -28.70 18.20 6.31
N ILE A 29 -29.10 18.56 5.08
CA ILE A 29 -28.21 19.17 4.08
C ILE A 29 -29.05 20.16 3.26
N LYS A 30 -28.50 21.34 3.00
CA LYS A 30 -29.14 22.37 2.17
C LYS A 30 -28.71 22.21 0.72
N GLU A 31 -29.59 22.67 -0.19
CA GLU A 31 -29.25 22.72 -1.61
C GLU A 31 -28.00 23.57 -1.85
N GLY A 32 -27.06 23.03 -2.64
CA GLY A 32 -25.76 23.65 -2.93
C GLY A 32 -24.66 23.34 -1.94
N GLU A 33 -24.95 22.68 -0.82
CA GLU A 33 -23.88 22.19 0.08
C GLU A 33 -23.15 21.01 -0.54
N THR A 34 -21.82 20.98 -0.36
CA THR A 34 -20.99 19.86 -0.83
C THR A 34 -21.19 18.65 0.05
N LEU A 35 -21.77 17.59 -0.49
CA LEU A 35 -22.05 16.34 0.22
C LEU A 35 -20.77 15.55 0.51
N ILE A 36 -19.91 15.38 -0.49
CA ILE A 36 -18.64 14.66 -0.39
C ILE A 36 -17.54 15.47 -1.07
N GLN A 37 -16.42 15.64 -0.39
CA GLN A 37 -15.27 16.36 -0.95
C GLN A 37 -14.41 15.45 -1.83
N LYS A 38 -13.78 16.04 -2.86
CA LYS A 38 -12.78 15.36 -3.69
C LYS A 38 -11.65 14.77 -2.81
N GLY A 39 -11.27 13.52 -3.10
CA GLY A 39 -10.25 12.79 -2.35
C GLY A 39 -10.80 12.01 -1.13
N THR A 40 -12.10 12.06 -0.89
CA THR A 40 -12.76 11.21 0.11
C THR A 40 -12.88 9.78 -0.43
N THR A 41 -12.53 8.80 0.39
CA THR A 41 -12.78 7.38 0.05
C THR A 41 -14.26 7.09 0.15
N ALA A 42 -14.84 6.48 -0.89
CA ALA A 42 -16.24 6.05 -0.89
C ALA A 42 -16.44 4.82 0.01
N THR A 43 -16.65 5.06 1.30
CA THR A 43 -17.00 4.04 2.30
C THR A 43 -18.52 3.79 2.31
N PRO A 44 -19.03 2.80 3.08
CA PRO A 44 -20.47 2.62 3.22
C PRO A 44 -21.24 3.87 3.64
N SER A 45 -20.63 4.76 4.44
CA SER A 45 -21.25 6.03 4.85
C SER A 45 -21.45 6.99 3.68
N GLU A 46 -20.42 7.22 2.86
CA GLU A 46 -20.50 8.07 1.69
C GLU A 46 -21.49 7.52 0.66
N ILE A 47 -21.43 6.21 0.40
CA ILE A 47 -22.35 5.56 -0.55
C ILE A 47 -23.78 5.66 -0.07
N GLY A 48 -24.06 5.35 1.20
CA GLY A 48 -25.39 5.43 1.78
C GLY A 48 -25.95 6.85 1.78
N THR A 49 -25.11 7.83 2.13
CA THR A 49 -25.49 9.24 2.11
C THR A 49 -25.83 9.72 0.70
N CYS A 50 -25.00 9.39 -0.29
CA CYS A 50 -25.30 9.74 -1.69
C CYS A 50 -26.62 9.11 -2.16
N ALA A 51 -26.86 7.84 -1.84
CA ALA A 51 -28.11 7.17 -2.18
C ALA A 51 -29.33 7.84 -1.49
N THR A 52 -29.18 8.29 -0.23
CA THR A 52 -30.24 9.01 0.50
C THR A 52 -30.65 10.31 -0.22
N PHE A 53 -29.70 10.97 -0.85
CA PHE A 53 -29.95 12.20 -1.63
C PHE A 53 -30.19 11.95 -3.13
N GLY A 54 -30.42 10.70 -3.54
CA GLY A 54 -30.84 10.35 -4.89
C GLY A 54 -29.72 10.20 -5.93
N TYR A 55 -28.46 10.20 -5.53
CA TYR A 55 -27.34 9.95 -6.44
C TYR A 55 -27.23 8.45 -6.74
N GLY A 56 -27.54 8.06 -7.98
CA GLY A 56 -27.40 6.67 -8.46
C GLY A 56 -25.98 6.33 -8.92
N GLU A 57 -25.17 7.34 -9.23
CA GLU A 57 -23.80 7.19 -9.73
C GLU A 57 -22.87 8.20 -9.07
N LEU A 58 -21.61 7.82 -8.86
CA LEU A 58 -20.54 8.69 -8.37
C LEU A 58 -19.36 8.67 -9.34
N VAL A 59 -18.82 9.86 -9.64
CA VAL A 59 -17.57 9.98 -10.39
C VAL A 59 -16.41 9.72 -9.44
N VAL A 60 -15.66 8.65 -9.69
CA VAL A 60 -14.52 8.23 -8.87
C VAL A 60 -13.23 8.20 -9.69
N SER A 61 -12.07 8.16 -8.99
CA SER A 61 -10.77 7.98 -9.64
C SER A 61 -10.70 6.60 -10.31
N LYS A 62 -10.04 6.52 -11.47
CA LYS A 62 -9.72 5.23 -12.10
C LYS A 62 -8.73 4.47 -11.25
N LYS A 63 -8.84 3.15 -11.25
CA LYS A 63 -7.82 2.27 -10.69
C LYS A 63 -6.59 2.30 -11.59
N PRO A 64 -5.37 2.54 -11.08
CA PRO A 64 -4.15 2.42 -11.87
C PRO A 64 -3.99 1.00 -12.40
N LYS A 65 -3.65 0.85 -13.68
CA LYS A 65 -3.31 -0.42 -14.30
C LYS A 65 -1.85 -0.74 -14.05
N ILE A 66 -1.55 -1.90 -13.51
CA ILE A 66 -0.22 -2.25 -13.03
C ILE A 66 0.28 -3.53 -13.68
N ALA A 67 1.51 -3.48 -14.18
CA ALA A 67 2.27 -4.66 -14.53
C ALA A 67 3.20 -5.03 -13.36
N ILE A 68 3.20 -6.29 -12.95
CA ILE A 68 4.16 -6.84 -11.99
C ILE A 68 4.92 -7.98 -12.64
N PHE A 69 6.24 -8.04 -12.44
CA PHE A 69 7.04 -9.15 -12.93
C PHE A 69 8.23 -9.47 -12.03
N GLY A 70 8.64 -10.72 -12.07
CA GLY A 70 9.88 -11.19 -11.46
C GLY A 70 10.86 -11.62 -12.53
N THR A 71 12.16 -11.52 -12.26
CA THR A 71 13.21 -12.12 -13.10
C THR A 71 14.07 -13.05 -12.27
N GLY A 72 14.51 -14.12 -12.88
CA GLY A 72 15.38 -15.12 -12.26
C GLY A 72 14.98 -16.53 -12.69
N ASP A 73 15.91 -17.24 -13.33
CA ASP A 73 15.72 -18.63 -13.73
C ASP A 73 15.59 -19.58 -12.50
N GLU A 74 15.96 -19.08 -11.31
CA GLU A 74 15.76 -19.77 -10.04
C GLU A 74 14.32 -19.73 -9.52
N LEU A 75 13.44 -18.85 -10.08
CA LEU A 75 12.10 -18.64 -9.57
C LEU A 75 11.12 -19.72 -10.06
N ILE A 76 10.52 -20.41 -9.10
CA ILE A 76 9.52 -21.46 -9.36
C ILE A 76 8.20 -21.10 -8.71
N GLU A 77 7.11 -21.40 -9.41
CA GLU A 77 5.76 -21.19 -8.88
C GLU A 77 5.49 -22.07 -7.64
N PRO A 78 4.84 -21.52 -6.61
CA PRO A 78 4.41 -22.29 -5.44
C PRO A 78 3.57 -23.51 -5.83
N GLY A 79 3.79 -24.62 -5.14
CA GLY A 79 3.12 -25.91 -5.42
C GLY A 79 3.88 -26.84 -6.38
N LYS A 80 4.90 -26.35 -7.07
CA LYS A 80 5.81 -27.21 -7.87
C LYS A 80 6.98 -27.67 -7.00
N ASN A 81 7.62 -28.79 -7.39
CA ASN A 81 8.84 -29.26 -6.73
C ASN A 81 10.02 -28.37 -7.07
N LEU A 82 10.85 -28.05 -6.06
CA LEU A 82 12.08 -27.29 -6.27
C LEU A 82 13.19 -28.21 -6.77
N GLY A 83 13.88 -27.77 -7.82
CA GLY A 83 15.19 -28.29 -8.20
C GLY A 83 16.32 -27.68 -7.40
N GLU A 84 17.55 -28.08 -7.68
CA GLU A 84 18.74 -27.53 -7.05
C GLU A 84 18.90 -26.04 -7.43
N GLY A 85 19.15 -25.18 -6.43
CA GLY A 85 19.32 -23.73 -6.61
C GLY A 85 18.03 -22.95 -6.84
N GLN A 86 16.86 -23.59 -6.86
CA GLN A 86 15.58 -22.93 -7.09
C GLN A 86 14.92 -22.47 -5.79
N ILE A 87 14.15 -21.41 -5.90
CA ILE A 87 13.34 -20.82 -4.82
C ILE A 87 11.93 -20.53 -5.30
N TYR A 88 10.96 -20.47 -4.37
CA TYR A 88 9.61 -20.09 -4.73
C TYR A 88 9.46 -18.59 -4.99
N ASN A 89 8.77 -18.26 -6.06
CA ASN A 89 8.33 -16.89 -6.34
C ASN A 89 7.27 -16.47 -5.32
N SER A 90 7.67 -15.79 -4.26
CA SER A 90 6.75 -15.25 -3.26
C SER A 90 6.43 -13.77 -3.48
N ASN A 91 7.33 -13.02 -4.14
CA ASN A 91 7.21 -11.57 -4.23
C ASN A 91 6.04 -11.13 -5.11
N LEU A 92 5.77 -11.80 -6.23
CA LEU A 92 4.65 -11.44 -7.10
C LEU A 92 3.30 -11.65 -6.42
N TYR A 93 3.17 -12.67 -5.56
CA TYR A 93 1.98 -12.87 -4.73
C TYR A 93 1.80 -11.71 -3.75
N VAL A 94 2.88 -11.32 -3.06
CA VAL A 94 2.86 -10.16 -2.16
C VAL A 94 2.50 -8.88 -2.91
N PHE A 95 3.11 -8.63 -4.08
CA PHE A 95 2.83 -7.41 -4.84
C PHE A 95 1.39 -7.36 -5.33
N LYS A 96 0.85 -8.49 -5.83
CA LYS A 96 -0.55 -8.55 -6.27
C LYS A 96 -1.50 -8.15 -5.14
N GLU A 97 -1.36 -8.77 -3.97
CA GLU A 97 -2.20 -8.46 -2.80
C GLU A 97 -2.00 -7.00 -2.34
N LEU A 98 -0.78 -6.47 -2.34
CA LEU A 98 -0.50 -5.09 -1.97
C LEU A 98 -1.13 -4.09 -2.98
N VAL A 99 -1.08 -4.39 -4.27
CA VAL A 99 -1.73 -3.60 -5.32
C VAL A 99 -3.24 -3.59 -5.14
N ASP A 100 -3.84 -4.76 -4.92
CA ASP A 100 -5.29 -4.91 -4.75
C ASP A 100 -5.78 -4.14 -3.50
N ILE A 101 -5.07 -4.26 -2.38
CA ILE A 101 -5.40 -3.51 -1.14
C ILE A 101 -5.19 -2.00 -1.33
N ALA A 102 -4.15 -1.58 -2.06
CA ALA A 102 -3.94 -0.17 -2.38
C ALA A 102 -5.03 0.40 -3.27
N GLY A 103 -5.77 -0.46 -3.98
CA GLY A 103 -6.86 -0.10 -4.89
C GLY A 103 -6.45 -0.02 -6.36
N GLY A 104 -5.27 -0.52 -6.72
CA GLY A 104 -4.83 -0.69 -8.10
C GLY A 104 -5.42 -1.94 -8.77
N GLU A 105 -5.08 -2.18 -10.02
CA GLU A 105 -5.48 -3.36 -10.80
C GLU A 105 -4.26 -3.96 -11.48
N VAL A 106 -3.90 -5.21 -11.13
CA VAL A 106 -2.85 -5.95 -11.82
C VAL A 106 -3.41 -6.49 -13.13
N VAL A 107 -2.99 -5.90 -14.24
CA VAL A 107 -3.44 -6.28 -15.61
C VAL A 107 -2.42 -7.14 -16.36
N MET A 108 -1.16 -7.13 -15.92
CA MET A 108 -0.08 -7.97 -16.43
C MET A 108 0.75 -8.55 -15.29
N GLN A 109 1.01 -9.86 -15.31
CA GLN A 109 1.87 -10.52 -14.33
C GLN A 109 2.63 -11.67 -15.01
N ASP A 110 3.95 -11.73 -14.79
CA ASP A 110 4.77 -12.84 -15.30
C ASP A 110 6.06 -13.04 -14.51
N VAL A 111 6.67 -14.24 -14.65
CA VAL A 111 8.05 -14.53 -14.27
C VAL A 111 8.84 -14.66 -15.57
N ILE A 112 9.66 -13.67 -15.85
CA ILE A 112 10.38 -13.54 -17.11
C ILE A 112 11.78 -14.16 -16.95
N LYS A 113 12.22 -14.88 -17.95
CA LYS A 113 13.58 -15.42 -18.00
C LYS A 113 14.61 -14.30 -18.01
N ASP A 114 15.82 -14.60 -17.53
CA ASP A 114 16.94 -13.65 -17.52
C ASP A 114 17.57 -13.49 -18.94
N ASP A 115 16.71 -13.17 -19.92
CA ASP A 115 17.13 -12.82 -21.29
C ASP A 115 16.51 -11.48 -21.74
N LYS A 116 17.27 -10.73 -22.51
CA LYS A 116 16.90 -9.36 -22.94
C LYS A 116 15.68 -9.31 -23.86
N ASP A 117 15.45 -10.34 -24.68
CA ASP A 117 14.39 -10.31 -25.68
C ASP A 117 13.03 -10.55 -25.03
N SER A 118 12.93 -11.53 -24.13
CA SER A 118 11.73 -11.77 -23.32
C SER A 118 11.38 -10.55 -22.46
N LEU A 119 12.39 -9.93 -21.82
CA LEU A 119 12.21 -8.70 -21.06
C LEU A 119 11.71 -7.54 -21.95
N ARG A 120 12.31 -7.35 -23.11
CA ARG A 120 11.91 -6.28 -24.05
C ARG A 120 10.48 -6.45 -24.52
N GLU A 121 10.06 -7.67 -24.86
CA GLU A 121 8.69 -7.95 -25.29
C GLU A 121 7.67 -7.59 -24.20
N PHE A 122 7.89 -8.09 -22.98
CA PHE A 122 7.00 -7.82 -21.85
C PHE A 122 6.95 -6.32 -21.53
N LEU A 123 8.12 -5.67 -21.41
CA LEU A 123 8.22 -4.27 -21.00
C LEU A 123 7.67 -3.31 -22.04
N SER A 124 7.84 -3.59 -23.34
CA SER A 124 7.24 -2.78 -24.41
C SER A 124 5.71 -2.77 -24.30
N ARG A 125 5.09 -3.94 -24.10
CA ARG A 125 3.64 -4.04 -23.91
C ARG A 125 3.18 -3.36 -22.62
N ALA A 126 3.94 -3.52 -21.54
CA ALA A 126 3.62 -2.89 -20.25
C ALA A 126 3.69 -1.36 -20.33
N LEU A 127 4.67 -0.80 -21.04
CA LEU A 127 4.81 0.65 -21.26
C LEU A 127 3.66 1.26 -22.10
N GLU A 128 3.00 0.47 -22.91
CA GLU A 128 1.85 0.91 -23.73
C GLU A 128 0.51 0.81 -22.99
N THR A 129 0.40 -0.11 -22.03
CA THR A 129 -0.91 -0.52 -21.48
C THR A 129 -1.08 -0.26 -19.99
N CYS A 130 0.02 -0.02 -19.26
CA CYS A 130 0.00 0.11 -17.81
C CYS A 130 0.41 1.52 -17.34
N ASP A 131 -0.17 1.95 -16.23
CA ASP A 131 0.18 3.20 -15.57
C ASP A 131 1.42 3.04 -14.67
N VAL A 132 1.65 1.83 -14.15
CA VAL A 132 2.77 1.50 -13.26
C VAL A 132 3.36 0.14 -13.64
N ILE A 133 4.68 0.03 -13.62
CA ILE A 133 5.42 -1.23 -13.77
C ILE A 133 6.23 -1.47 -12.50
N ILE A 134 6.15 -2.67 -11.93
CA ILE A 134 6.87 -3.05 -10.71
C ILE A 134 7.64 -4.34 -10.99
N SER A 135 8.97 -4.30 -10.87
CA SER A 135 9.79 -5.51 -10.94
C SER A 135 10.21 -6.01 -9.57
N SER A 136 10.34 -7.31 -9.44
CA SER A 136 10.98 -8.00 -8.32
C SER A 136 12.28 -8.64 -8.80
N GLY A 137 13.41 -8.07 -8.44
CA GLY A 137 14.73 -8.48 -8.93
C GLY A 137 15.16 -7.74 -10.19
N GLY A 138 16.32 -8.11 -10.74
CA GLY A 138 16.87 -7.55 -11.97
C GLY A 138 17.40 -6.11 -11.89
N VAL A 139 17.48 -5.51 -10.69
CA VAL A 139 17.90 -4.10 -10.50
C VAL A 139 19.10 -3.93 -9.55
N SER A 140 19.81 -5.01 -9.24
CA SER A 140 21.01 -4.97 -8.39
C SER A 140 22.28 -4.71 -9.23
N MET A 141 23.38 -5.32 -8.89
CA MET A 141 24.66 -5.23 -9.62
C MET A 141 25.10 -6.62 -10.15
N GLY A 142 24.18 -7.55 -10.25
CA GLY A 142 24.45 -8.88 -10.75
C GLY A 142 24.77 -8.90 -12.24
N ARG A 143 25.51 -9.92 -12.68
CA ARG A 143 25.94 -10.08 -14.09
C ARG A 143 24.76 -10.26 -15.06
N TYR A 144 23.59 -10.60 -14.56
CA TYR A 144 22.37 -10.90 -15.31
C TYR A 144 21.22 -9.91 -14.98
N ASP A 145 21.51 -8.77 -14.34
CA ASP A 145 20.51 -7.73 -14.00
C ASP A 145 20.18 -6.88 -15.25
N TYR A 146 19.55 -7.48 -16.27
CA TYR A 146 19.24 -6.83 -17.54
C TYR A 146 18.06 -5.85 -17.48
N VAL A 147 17.25 -5.88 -16.43
CA VAL A 147 16.00 -5.10 -16.33
C VAL A 147 16.26 -3.60 -16.51
N ARG A 148 17.26 -3.07 -15.81
CA ARG A 148 17.63 -1.65 -15.91
C ARG A 148 18.10 -1.28 -17.31
N ASP A 149 18.94 -2.11 -17.94
CA ASP A 149 19.47 -1.85 -19.26
C ASP A 149 18.34 -1.85 -20.30
N VAL A 150 17.43 -2.82 -20.24
CA VAL A 150 16.29 -2.90 -21.15
C VAL A 150 15.34 -1.73 -20.96
N PHE A 151 15.11 -1.25 -19.75
CA PHE A 151 14.35 -0.01 -19.54
C PHE A 151 14.99 1.19 -20.25
N ILE A 152 16.30 1.36 -20.14
CA ILE A 152 17.03 2.44 -20.83
C ILE A 152 16.96 2.27 -22.34
N GLU A 153 17.13 1.05 -22.86
CA GLU A 153 16.99 0.73 -24.30
C GLU A 153 15.59 1.08 -24.84
N LEU A 154 14.55 0.93 -24.01
CA LEU A 154 13.17 1.30 -24.33
C LEU A 154 12.83 2.78 -24.14
N GLY A 155 13.83 3.62 -23.85
CA GLY A 155 13.65 5.06 -23.71
C GLY A 155 13.14 5.51 -22.35
N VAL A 156 13.18 4.64 -21.32
CA VAL A 156 12.83 5.01 -19.95
C VAL A 156 13.86 6.00 -19.41
N VAL A 157 13.38 7.10 -18.85
CA VAL A 157 14.21 8.08 -18.15
C VAL A 157 14.42 7.60 -16.72
N GLU A 158 15.67 7.26 -16.39
CA GLU A 158 16.05 6.93 -15.00
C GLU A 158 16.11 8.20 -14.17
N HIS A 159 15.37 8.27 -13.07
CA HIS A 159 15.44 9.37 -12.10
C HIS A 159 16.42 9.07 -10.98
N PHE A 160 16.41 7.83 -10.48
CA PHE A 160 17.44 7.36 -9.56
C PHE A 160 17.55 5.84 -9.57
N TRP A 161 18.74 5.39 -9.21
CA TRP A 161 19.08 4.01 -8.95
C TRP A 161 19.90 3.92 -7.67
N LYS A 162 19.46 3.09 -6.71
CA LYS A 162 19.95 2.96 -5.34
C LYS A 162 19.55 4.11 -4.43
N VAL A 163 19.08 3.74 -3.26
CA VAL A 163 18.68 4.64 -2.18
C VAL A 163 19.46 4.33 -0.90
N ALA A 164 19.65 5.33 -0.07
CA ALA A 164 20.36 5.19 1.20
C ALA A 164 19.46 4.60 2.30
N GLN A 165 18.92 3.39 2.05
CA GLN A 165 18.07 2.65 3.00
C GLN A 165 18.56 1.23 3.26
N LYS A 166 18.08 0.61 4.34
CA LYS A 166 18.28 -0.79 4.69
C LYS A 166 17.02 -1.35 5.38
N PRO A 167 16.45 -2.46 4.85
CA PRO A 167 16.83 -3.16 3.63
C PRO A 167 16.45 -2.40 2.35
N GLY A 168 16.78 -2.94 1.19
CA GLY A 168 16.28 -2.43 -0.09
C GLY A 168 17.13 -1.32 -0.72
N LYS A 169 18.46 -1.29 -0.51
CA LYS A 169 19.35 -0.33 -1.18
C LYS A 169 19.23 -0.34 -2.72
N PRO A 170 19.21 -1.50 -3.42
CA PRO A 170 18.91 -1.54 -4.85
C PRO A 170 17.42 -1.20 -5.05
N LEU A 171 17.14 -0.01 -5.53
CA LEU A 171 15.83 0.46 -5.90
C LEU A 171 15.98 1.35 -7.12
N PHE A 172 15.26 1.04 -8.18
CA PHE A 172 15.20 1.81 -9.41
C PHE A 172 13.88 2.57 -9.47
N PHE A 173 13.93 3.82 -9.90
CA PHE A 173 12.76 4.59 -10.27
C PHE A 173 13.02 5.30 -11.59
N GLY A 174 12.06 5.17 -12.50
CA GLY A 174 12.09 5.80 -13.81
C GLY A 174 10.70 6.09 -14.35
N THR A 175 10.67 6.82 -15.46
CA THR A 175 9.44 7.11 -16.22
C THR A 175 9.63 6.82 -17.69
N GLY A 176 8.63 6.19 -18.32
CA GLY A 176 8.61 5.94 -19.75
C GLY A 176 7.21 6.26 -20.29
N ASN A 177 7.11 7.12 -21.31
CA ASN A 177 5.84 7.69 -21.76
C ASN A 177 5.06 8.31 -20.59
N SER A 178 3.90 7.74 -20.22
CA SER A 178 3.11 8.12 -19.04
C SER A 178 3.20 7.11 -17.89
N THR A 179 4.07 6.11 -17.99
CA THR A 179 4.18 4.99 -17.05
C THR A 179 5.26 5.26 -16.01
N LEU A 180 4.93 4.99 -14.74
CA LEU A 180 5.88 5.02 -13.62
C LEU A 180 6.48 3.63 -13.42
N ILE A 181 7.80 3.57 -13.18
CA ILE A 181 8.52 2.30 -13.14
C ILE A 181 9.30 2.19 -11.84
N PHE A 182 9.03 1.10 -11.11
CA PHE A 182 9.70 0.76 -9.86
C PHE A 182 10.41 -0.59 -9.99
N GLY A 183 11.73 -0.57 -9.90
CA GLY A 183 12.52 -1.79 -9.77
C GLY A 183 12.83 -2.06 -8.31
N LEU A 184 12.24 -3.11 -7.74
CA LEU A 184 12.42 -3.49 -6.35
C LEU A 184 13.40 -4.68 -6.22
N PRO A 185 14.09 -4.82 -5.08
CA PRO A 185 15.04 -5.93 -4.87
C PRO A 185 14.37 -7.30 -4.91
N GLY A 186 15.12 -8.37 -5.23
CA GLY A 186 14.62 -9.74 -5.17
C GLY A 186 14.38 -10.27 -3.73
N ASN A 187 15.09 -9.77 -2.72
CA ASN A 187 14.89 -10.21 -1.33
C ASN A 187 13.49 -9.82 -0.80
N PRO A 188 12.67 -10.76 -0.29
CA PRO A 188 11.25 -10.54 0.00
C PRO A 188 10.95 -9.40 0.98
N VAL A 189 11.68 -9.28 2.08
CA VAL A 189 11.47 -8.16 3.03
C VAL A 189 11.89 -6.83 2.41
N SER A 190 12.92 -6.83 1.57
CA SER A 190 13.39 -5.62 0.90
C SER A 190 12.38 -5.10 -0.12
N SER A 191 11.79 -5.99 -0.91
CA SER A 191 10.78 -5.65 -1.89
C SER A 191 9.46 -5.24 -1.26
N TYR A 192 9.04 -5.92 -0.20
CA TYR A 192 7.85 -5.56 0.55
C TYR A 192 7.97 -4.15 1.16
N ILE A 193 9.05 -3.86 1.89
CA ILE A 193 9.31 -2.53 2.46
C ILE A 193 9.47 -1.50 1.33
N GLY A 194 10.17 -1.85 0.25
CA GLY A 194 10.27 -0.98 -0.93
C GLY A 194 8.91 -0.63 -1.53
N PHE A 195 8.00 -1.62 -1.63
CA PHE A 195 6.63 -1.36 -2.08
C PHE A 195 5.90 -0.39 -1.15
N MET A 196 5.92 -0.65 0.16
CA MET A 196 5.19 0.18 1.15
C MET A 196 5.71 1.61 1.24
N GLU A 197 7.02 1.81 1.08
CA GLU A 197 7.62 3.13 1.24
C GLU A 197 7.67 3.96 -0.05
N TRP A 198 7.65 3.33 -1.24
CA TRP A 198 7.84 4.00 -2.52
C TRP A 198 6.68 3.82 -3.51
N VAL A 199 6.10 2.64 -3.60
CA VAL A 199 5.00 2.36 -4.54
C VAL A 199 3.64 2.73 -3.95
N TRP A 200 3.38 2.32 -2.72
CA TRP A 200 2.11 2.55 -2.03
C TRP A 200 1.67 4.02 -2.03
N PRO A 201 2.51 5.00 -1.60
CA PRO A 201 2.12 6.41 -1.60
C PRO A 201 1.80 6.95 -3.00
N VAL A 202 2.51 6.43 -4.02
CA VAL A 202 2.26 6.82 -5.41
C VAL A 202 0.91 6.32 -5.88
N LEU A 203 0.55 5.07 -5.59
CA LEU A 203 -0.78 4.53 -5.92
C LEU A 203 -1.89 5.31 -5.22
N GLU A 204 -1.72 5.66 -3.95
CA GLU A 204 -2.67 6.52 -3.23
C GLU A 204 -2.83 7.89 -3.92
N THR A 205 -1.71 8.52 -4.30
CA THR A 205 -1.71 9.82 -4.99
C THR A 205 -2.40 9.74 -6.36
N MET A 206 -2.14 8.69 -7.15
CA MET A 206 -2.78 8.48 -8.46
C MET A 206 -4.31 8.36 -8.35
N MET A 207 -4.79 7.81 -7.25
CA MET A 207 -6.24 7.72 -6.97
C MET A 207 -6.81 8.96 -6.27
N GLY A 208 -5.99 10.00 -6.05
CA GLY A 208 -6.42 11.22 -5.37
C GLY A 208 -6.66 11.05 -3.87
N LYS A 209 -6.19 9.98 -3.26
CA LYS A 209 -6.21 9.80 -1.80
C LYS A 209 -5.24 10.77 -1.14
N LYS A 210 -5.55 11.16 0.10
CA LYS A 210 -4.57 11.86 0.94
C LYS A 210 -3.51 10.86 1.37
N GLU A 211 -2.26 11.30 1.34
CA GLU A 211 -1.13 10.49 1.79
C GLU A 211 -1.35 9.97 3.22
N SER A 212 -1.13 8.68 3.41
CA SER A 212 -1.17 8.03 4.71
C SER A 212 -0.08 8.61 5.61
N LYS A 213 -0.46 9.20 6.73
CA LYS A 213 0.50 9.85 7.65
C LYS A 213 1.19 8.79 8.50
N LYS A 214 2.50 8.82 8.49
CA LYS A 214 3.32 8.14 9.49
C LYS A 214 3.11 8.79 10.86
N VAL A 215 3.12 7.98 11.90
CA VAL A 215 2.93 8.44 13.28
C VAL A 215 4.19 8.19 14.10
N THR A 216 4.30 8.81 15.26
CA THR A 216 5.41 8.57 16.18
C THR A 216 4.98 7.59 17.27
N GLY A 217 5.75 6.52 17.44
CA GLY A 217 5.60 5.57 18.55
C GLY A 217 6.79 5.61 19.49
N ILE A 218 6.62 5.08 20.69
CA ILE A 218 7.67 4.95 21.71
C ILE A 218 8.20 3.52 21.74
N LEU A 219 9.51 3.37 21.61
CA LEU A 219 10.15 2.06 21.61
C LEU A 219 10.08 1.36 22.97
N LYS A 220 9.76 0.07 22.95
CA LYS A 220 9.85 -0.84 24.12
C LYS A 220 11.10 -1.72 24.08
N LYS A 221 11.74 -1.82 22.93
CA LYS A 221 13.00 -2.57 22.74
C LYS A 221 13.98 -1.77 21.91
N PRO A 222 15.29 -1.99 22.04
CA PRO A 222 16.27 -1.30 21.20
C PRO A 222 16.02 -1.50 19.71
N PHE A 223 16.25 -0.43 18.93
CA PHE A 223 16.12 -0.47 17.47
C PHE A 223 17.48 -0.18 16.83
N PRO A 224 18.00 -1.08 15.95
CA PRO A 224 19.29 -0.91 15.32
C PRO A 224 19.27 0.25 14.32
N ARG A 225 20.30 1.09 14.34
CA ARG A 225 20.52 2.17 13.36
C ARG A 225 21.66 1.83 12.42
N GLU A 226 21.66 2.44 11.26
CA GLU A 226 22.74 2.36 10.28
C GLU A 226 23.46 3.72 10.21
N LYS A 227 24.78 3.69 10.04
CA LYS A 227 25.61 4.91 10.05
C LYS A 227 25.26 5.88 8.92
N VAL A 228 24.89 5.34 7.74
CA VAL A 228 24.72 6.12 6.51
C VAL A 228 23.41 5.82 5.77
N LYS A 229 22.49 5.06 6.39
CA LYS A 229 21.25 4.63 5.75
C LYS A 229 20.06 4.80 6.68
N TYR A 230 18.91 5.13 6.11
CA TYR A 230 17.64 5.00 6.78
C TYR A 230 17.37 3.51 7.08
N ARG A 231 16.95 3.19 8.28
CA ARG A 231 16.72 1.80 8.71
C ARG A 231 15.23 1.53 8.84
N PHE A 232 14.77 0.45 8.18
CA PHE A 232 13.42 -0.07 8.31
C PHE A 232 13.43 -1.48 8.91
N LEU A 233 12.45 -1.80 9.75
CA LEU A 233 12.12 -3.15 10.22
C LEU A 233 10.61 -3.31 10.36
N PHE A 234 10.11 -4.49 10.12
CA PHE A 234 8.77 -4.85 10.60
C PHE A 234 8.71 -4.79 12.12
N GLY A 235 7.56 -4.42 12.65
CA GLY A 235 7.36 -4.29 14.08
C GLY A 235 5.93 -4.49 14.51
N ASP A 236 5.75 -4.53 15.82
CA ASP A 236 4.46 -4.50 16.50
C ASP A 236 4.24 -3.15 17.14
N ALA A 237 3.05 -2.59 16.99
CA ALA A 237 2.62 -1.37 17.66
C ALA A 237 1.27 -1.61 18.35
N TRP A 238 1.12 -1.05 19.57
CA TRP A 238 -0.09 -1.15 20.38
C TRP A 238 -0.27 0.09 21.23
N ILE A 239 -1.45 0.26 21.83
CA ILE A 239 -1.72 1.35 22.77
C ILE A 239 -1.45 0.87 24.21
N GLU A 240 -0.61 1.60 24.91
CA GLU A 240 -0.33 1.37 26.32
C GLU A 240 -0.39 2.71 27.08
N ASN A 241 -1.25 2.81 28.09
CA ASN A 241 -1.47 4.04 28.85
C ASN A 241 -1.77 5.28 27.98
N GLY A 242 -2.53 5.11 26.88
CA GLY A 242 -2.88 6.18 25.97
C GLY A 242 -1.78 6.62 24.99
N GLN A 243 -0.64 5.93 24.98
CA GLN A 243 0.47 6.20 24.06
C GLN A 243 0.63 5.05 23.05
N LEU A 244 0.99 5.38 21.81
CA LEU A 244 1.41 4.39 20.84
C LEU A 244 2.81 3.91 21.20
N VAL A 245 2.93 2.64 21.55
CA VAL A 245 4.21 2.00 21.85
C VAL A 245 4.51 0.93 20.79
N CYS A 246 5.78 0.64 20.57
CA CYS A 246 6.16 -0.30 19.51
C CYS A 246 7.47 -1.04 19.82
N GLN A 247 7.68 -2.13 19.12
CA GLN A 247 8.93 -2.88 19.17
C GLN A 247 9.26 -3.49 17.80
N PRO A 248 10.55 -3.59 17.42
CA PRO A 248 10.94 -4.26 16.19
C PRO A 248 10.71 -5.78 16.29
N SER A 249 10.45 -6.40 15.13
CA SER A 249 10.49 -7.85 15.00
C SER A 249 11.87 -8.39 15.37
N THR A 250 11.91 -9.58 15.97
CA THR A 250 13.16 -10.29 16.28
C THR A 250 13.84 -10.88 15.03
N LYS A 251 13.06 -11.09 13.96
CA LYS A 251 13.55 -11.58 12.67
C LYS A 251 13.91 -10.39 11.78
N VAL A 252 15.20 -10.12 11.60
CA VAL A 252 15.70 -8.89 10.93
C VAL A 252 16.35 -9.15 9.56
N GLY A 253 16.39 -10.39 9.09
CA GLY A 253 16.98 -10.75 7.80
C GLY A 253 16.09 -10.30 6.62
N SER A 254 16.70 -9.77 5.54
CA SER A 254 15.98 -9.31 4.35
C SER A 254 15.27 -10.42 3.56
N HIS A 255 15.62 -11.68 3.81
CA HIS A 255 15.00 -12.89 3.26
C HIS A 255 13.92 -13.49 4.17
N MET A 256 13.78 -13.01 5.40
CA MET A 256 12.87 -13.58 6.40
C MET A 256 11.47 -12.97 6.32
N LEU A 257 10.72 -13.24 5.24
CA LEU A 257 9.37 -12.71 5.05
C LEU A 257 8.43 -13.02 6.23
N SER A 258 8.63 -14.13 6.93
CA SER A 258 7.87 -14.48 8.13
C SER A 258 7.94 -13.43 9.26
N SER A 259 8.86 -12.45 9.18
CA SER A 259 8.88 -11.29 10.08
C SER A 259 7.65 -10.39 9.96
N SER A 260 6.98 -10.40 8.80
CA SER A 260 5.77 -9.61 8.55
C SER A 260 4.47 -10.25 9.09
N LEU A 261 4.48 -11.55 9.41
CA LEU A 261 3.24 -12.28 9.77
C LEU A 261 2.56 -11.71 11.02
N GLN A 262 3.32 -11.41 12.05
CA GLN A 262 2.82 -10.86 13.32
C GLN A 262 2.90 -9.33 13.38
N ALA A 263 3.65 -8.72 12.47
CA ALA A 263 3.81 -7.28 12.40
C ALA A 263 2.50 -6.59 11.99
N ASN A 264 2.25 -5.42 12.56
CA ASN A 264 1.19 -4.52 12.14
C ASN A 264 1.73 -3.16 11.67
N CYS A 265 3.05 -2.98 11.68
CA CYS A 265 3.69 -1.75 11.23
C CYS A 265 5.10 -2.01 10.66
N ILE A 266 5.60 -0.99 9.96
CA ILE A 266 7.00 -0.84 9.62
C ILE A 266 7.55 0.29 10.48
N LEU A 267 8.63 0.03 11.20
CA LEU A 267 9.37 1.00 12.01
C LEU A 267 10.51 1.57 11.19
N GLY A 268 10.70 2.88 11.24
CA GLY A 268 11.73 3.57 10.48
C GLY A 268 12.50 4.61 11.29
N THR A 269 13.81 4.73 11.05
CA THR A 269 14.63 5.78 11.68
C THR A 269 15.76 6.24 10.78
N MET A 270 16.10 7.51 10.94
CA MET A 270 17.26 8.13 10.28
C MET A 270 18.57 7.47 10.71
N GLN A 271 19.62 7.67 9.91
CA GLN A 271 20.97 7.20 10.19
C GLN A 271 21.48 7.66 11.57
N GLY A 272 22.38 6.87 12.14
CA GLY A 272 23.01 7.19 13.43
C GLY A 272 24.00 6.14 13.86
N ASN A 273 24.93 6.52 14.75
CA ASN A 273 25.99 5.64 15.20
C ASN A 273 25.52 4.62 16.26
N ASN A 274 24.56 5.02 17.08
CA ASN A 274 24.06 4.19 18.19
C ASN A 274 22.64 3.72 17.92
N PRO A 275 22.24 2.51 18.35
CA PRO A 275 20.86 2.08 18.31
C PRO A 275 19.99 3.01 19.15
N LEU A 276 18.72 3.18 18.75
CA LEU A 276 17.71 3.80 19.59
C LEU A 276 17.42 2.89 20.80
N GLN A 277 17.21 3.50 21.96
CA GLN A 277 16.95 2.80 23.22
C GLN A 277 15.46 2.76 23.55
N PRO A 278 15.01 1.84 24.42
CA PRO A 278 13.65 1.88 24.95
C PRO A 278 13.32 3.26 25.54
N GLY A 279 12.11 3.75 25.25
CA GLY A 279 11.66 5.09 25.61
C GLY A 279 11.91 6.17 24.56
N GLU A 280 12.76 5.92 23.56
CA GLU A 280 12.99 6.87 22.47
C GLU A 280 11.87 6.80 21.40
N PRO A 281 11.57 7.97 20.76
CA PRO A 281 10.59 8.02 19.68
C PRO A 281 11.12 7.40 18.39
N ILE A 282 10.21 6.76 17.62
CA ILE A 282 10.50 6.20 16.30
C ILE A 282 9.33 6.43 15.36
N GLU A 283 9.61 6.54 14.06
CA GLU A 283 8.59 6.60 13.03
C GLU A 283 7.91 5.24 12.86
N VAL A 284 6.59 5.26 12.83
CA VAL A 284 5.72 4.09 12.67
C VAL A 284 4.84 4.28 11.45
N ASN A 285 5.00 3.42 10.45
CA ASN A 285 4.12 3.30 9.29
C ASN A 285 3.20 2.09 9.51
N MET A 286 1.93 2.34 9.84
CA MET A 286 0.96 1.27 10.08
C MET A 286 0.64 0.53 8.79
N LEU A 287 0.51 -0.80 8.85
CA LEU A 287 0.02 -1.60 7.73
C LEU A 287 -1.50 -1.45 7.64
N PRO A 288 -2.07 -0.91 6.53
CA PRO A 288 -3.48 -0.52 6.46
C PRO A 288 -4.50 -1.64 6.70
N TRP A 289 -4.10 -2.89 6.52
CA TRP A 289 -4.93 -4.10 6.74
C TRP A 289 -4.73 -4.75 8.11
N LYS A 290 -3.93 -4.14 8.98
CA LYS A 290 -3.67 -4.63 10.34
C LYS A 290 -4.18 -3.63 11.35
N PHE A 291 -4.77 -4.13 12.43
CA PHE A 291 -5.26 -3.28 13.52
C PHE A 291 -4.15 -2.98 14.53
N ILE A 292 -4.27 -1.85 15.21
CA ILE A 292 -3.50 -1.55 16.42
C ILE A 292 -3.97 -2.54 17.49
N LYS A 293 -3.04 -3.24 18.12
CA LYS A 293 -3.31 -4.25 19.17
C LYS A 293 -3.64 -3.57 20.50
#